data_d51d0928600eb45c092a39760f8aada8
#
_entry.id   d51d0928600eb45c092a39760f8aada8
#
_cell.length_a   1.000
_cell.length_b   1.000
_cell.length_c   1.000
_cell.angle_alpha   90.00
_cell.angle_beta   90.00
_cell.angle_gamma   90.00
#
_symmetry.space_group_name_H-M   'P 1'
#
loop_
_entity.id
_entity.type
_entity.pdbx_description
1 polymer ?
#
loop_
_entity_poly.entity_id
_entity_poly.type
_entity_poly.pdbx_seq_one_letter_code
_entity_poly.pdbx_strand_id
1 'polypeptide(L)'
;MTEPQAANIPADASPEEIEAAMAGHVADEIQRLQNELAELKAKNTDLADQFLRAKADAENARRRAEEEVTKARKFGIEGFAESLLPVCDSLDAALAIQNATAEQLREGSEATLRQLLQALERNKVVVVNPAAGEKFDPHRHQAISMVPAQQEANTVVTVLQKGYLIFDRVLRPALVTVAAPQ
;
A
#
# COMPACT_ATOMS: atom_id res chain seq x y z
N MET A 1 -20.88 42.93 -2.88
CA MET A 1 -20.62 44.32 -3.30
C MET A 1 -21.86 45.11 -2.88
N THR A 2 -21.79 45.79 -1.75
CA THR A 2 -22.87 46.69 -1.26
C THR A 2 -22.53 48.08 -1.80
N GLU A 3 -23.43 48.63 -2.60
CA GLU A 3 -23.25 50.00 -3.12
C GLU A 3 -23.14 51.01 -1.95
N PRO A 4 -22.31 52.06 -2.07
CA PRO A 4 -22.19 53.06 -1.05
C PRO A 4 -23.53 53.82 -0.96
N GLN A 5 -24.16 53.74 0.22
CA GLN A 5 -25.38 54.48 0.52
C GLN A 5 -25.02 55.95 0.50
N ALA A 6 -25.47 56.65 -0.54
CA ALA A 6 -25.27 58.10 -0.64
C ALA A 6 -25.87 58.80 0.59
N ALA A 7 -25.14 59.76 1.14
CA ALA A 7 -25.61 60.53 2.25
C ALA A 7 -26.95 61.19 1.86
N ASN A 8 -27.99 60.96 2.66
CA ASN A 8 -29.31 61.52 2.43
C ASN A 8 -29.28 62.99 2.89
N ILE A 9 -28.79 63.88 2.02
CA ILE A 9 -28.69 65.34 2.30
C ILE A 9 -29.99 66.01 1.85
N PRO A 10 -30.68 66.71 2.72
CA PRO A 10 -31.89 67.49 2.35
C PRO A 10 -31.57 68.49 1.25
N ALA A 11 -32.50 68.67 0.29
CA ALA A 11 -32.30 69.56 -0.87
C ALA A 11 -32.17 71.08 -0.51
N ASP A 12 -32.39 71.43 0.75
CA ASP A 12 -32.39 72.80 1.26
C ASP A 12 -31.31 73.08 2.33
N ALA A 13 -30.30 72.13 2.43
CA ALA A 13 -29.24 72.21 3.42
C ALA A 13 -28.25 73.36 3.09
N SER A 14 -27.80 74.08 4.11
CA SER A 14 -26.74 75.09 3.97
C SER A 14 -25.39 74.45 3.63
N PRO A 15 -24.44 75.15 3.01
CA PRO A 15 -23.12 74.64 2.69
C PRO A 15 -22.39 74.03 3.89
N GLU A 16 -22.52 74.59 5.08
CA GLU A 16 -21.92 74.12 6.32
C GLU A 16 -22.56 72.80 6.81
N GLU A 17 -23.86 72.60 6.63
CA GLU A 17 -24.58 71.35 6.98
C GLU A 17 -24.22 70.24 6.02
N ILE A 18 -24.02 70.52 4.74
CA ILE A 18 -23.56 69.53 3.73
C ILE A 18 -22.13 69.07 4.07
N GLU A 19 -21.22 69.99 4.39
CA GLU A 19 -19.84 69.65 4.75
C GLU A 19 -19.78 68.86 6.05
N ALA A 20 -20.57 69.20 7.06
CA ALA A 20 -20.67 68.42 8.31
C ALA A 20 -21.24 67.00 8.08
N ALA A 21 -22.28 66.89 7.25
CA ALA A 21 -22.85 65.58 6.91
C ALA A 21 -21.85 64.67 6.10
N MET A 22 -21.12 65.27 5.16
CA MET A 22 -20.07 64.57 4.42
C MET A 22 -18.91 64.15 5.33
N ALA A 23 -18.46 65.03 6.24
CA ALA A 23 -17.44 64.74 7.24
C ALA A 23 -17.86 63.58 8.16
N GLY A 24 -19.14 63.59 8.63
CA GLY A 24 -19.69 62.48 9.42
C GLY A 24 -19.73 61.18 8.66
N HIS A 25 -20.20 61.18 7.41
CA HIS A 25 -20.25 59.99 6.58
C HIS A 25 -18.84 59.40 6.31
N VAL A 26 -17.86 60.25 6.06
CA VAL A 26 -16.48 59.86 5.88
C VAL A 26 -15.89 59.23 7.17
N ALA A 27 -16.21 59.84 8.33
CA ALA A 27 -15.77 59.32 9.63
C ALA A 27 -16.37 57.93 9.91
N ASP A 28 -17.66 57.74 9.64
CA ASP A 28 -18.33 56.45 9.80
C ASP A 28 -17.74 55.37 8.87
N GLU A 29 -17.47 55.72 7.61
CA GLU A 29 -16.84 54.80 6.65
C GLU A 29 -15.40 54.43 7.07
N ILE A 30 -14.62 55.41 7.54
CA ILE A 30 -13.28 55.14 8.10
C ILE A 30 -13.39 54.19 9.29
N GLN A 31 -14.31 54.39 10.19
CA GLN A 31 -14.51 53.50 11.35
C GLN A 31 -14.92 52.10 10.92
N ARG A 32 -15.80 51.99 9.94
CA ARG A 32 -16.21 50.69 9.38
C ARG A 32 -15.03 49.96 8.76
N LEU A 33 -14.25 50.63 7.92
CA LEU A 33 -13.05 50.05 7.29
C LEU A 33 -11.97 49.64 8.32
N GLN A 34 -11.81 50.46 9.39
CA GLN A 34 -10.90 50.10 10.48
C GLN A 34 -11.35 48.83 11.22
N ASN A 35 -12.63 48.67 11.48
CA ASN A 35 -13.19 47.47 12.11
C ASN A 35 -13.04 46.26 11.22
N GLU A 36 -13.33 46.38 9.93
CA GLU A 36 -13.14 45.29 8.96
C GLU A 36 -11.67 44.88 8.84
N LEU A 37 -10.78 45.86 8.81
CA LEU A 37 -9.34 45.63 8.79
C LEU A 37 -8.84 44.90 10.05
N ALA A 38 -9.38 45.30 11.23
CA ALA A 38 -9.05 44.60 12.49
C ALA A 38 -9.55 43.14 12.48
N GLU A 39 -10.77 42.91 12.00
CA GLU A 39 -11.34 41.56 11.87
C GLU A 39 -10.54 40.69 10.88
N LEU A 40 -10.20 41.26 9.71
CA LEU A 40 -9.38 40.55 8.72
C LEU A 40 -7.98 40.21 9.26
N LYS A 41 -7.35 41.12 10.01
CA LYS A 41 -6.06 40.85 10.68
C LYS A 41 -6.19 39.74 11.70
N ALA A 42 -7.23 39.72 12.52
CA ALA A 42 -7.47 38.67 13.50
C ALA A 42 -7.68 37.32 12.82
N LYS A 43 -8.50 37.26 11.76
CA LYS A 43 -8.68 36.04 10.94
C LYS A 43 -7.39 35.55 10.29
N ASN A 44 -6.57 36.48 9.80
CA ASN A 44 -5.28 36.12 9.18
C ASN A 44 -4.33 35.52 10.21
N THR A 45 -4.27 36.09 11.43
CA THR A 45 -3.44 35.53 12.52
C THR A 45 -3.91 34.15 12.91
N ASP A 46 -5.22 33.93 13.08
CA ASP A 46 -5.80 32.64 13.42
C ASP A 46 -5.51 31.58 12.32
N LEU A 47 -5.71 31.95 11.06
CA LEU A 47 -5.37 31.08 9.92
C LEU A 47 -3.88 30.73 9.85
N ALA A 48 -2.99 31.71 10.15
CA ALA A 48 -1.56 31.46 10.20
C ALA A 48 -1.21 30.46 11.31
N ASP A 49 -1.80 30.60 12.50
CA ASP A 49 -1.60 29.67 13.61
C ASP A 49 -2.13 28.26 13.28
N GLN A 50 -3.32 28.18 12.68
CA GLN A 50 -3.89 26.89 12.20
C GLN A 50 -2.98 26.25 11.16
N PHE A 51 -2.48 27.02 10.20
CA PHE A 51 -1.55 26.52 9.18
C PHE A 51 -0.27 25.98 9.80
N LEU A 52 0.33 26.69 10.75
CA LEU A 52 1.56 26.25 11.43
C LEU A 52 1.34 24.96 12.21
N ARG A 53 0.22 24.82 12.92
CA ARG A 53 -0.15 23.60 13.62
C ARG A 53 -0.35 22.44 12.64
N ALA A 54 -1.16 22.65 11.59
CA ALA A 54 -1.39 21.62 10.59
C ALA A 54 -0.10 21.17 9.90
N LYS A 55 0.82 22.10 9.63
CA LYS A 55 2.15 21.80 9.08
C LYS A 55 2.98 20.93 10.04
N ALA A 56 3.01 21.30 11.32
CA ALA A 56 3.73 20.51 12.33
C ALA A 56 3.15 19.11 12.49
N ASP A 57 1.83 18.97 12.47
CA ASP A 57 1.14 17.67 12.55
C ASP A 57 1.44 16.80 11.33
N ALA A 58 1.42 17.39 10.13
CA ALA A 58 1.78 16.70 8.89
C ALA A 58 3.25 16.21 8.90
N GLU A 59 4.18 17.05 9.38
CA GLU A 59 5.59 16.68 9.51
C GLU A 59 5.78 15.53 10.51
N ASN A 60 5.12 15.59 11.66
CA ASN A 60 5.14 14.53 12.66
C ASN A 60 4.52 13.21 12.13
N ALA A 61 3.43 13.30 11.37
CA ALA A 61 2.80 12.13 10.74
C ALA A 61 3.74 11.50 9.70
N ARG A 62 4.38 12.33 8.86
CA ARG A 62 5.36 11.87 7.87
C ARG A 62 6.53 11.15 8.53
N ARG A 63 7.12 11.74 9.57
CA ARG A 63 8.25 11.13 10.30
C ARG A 63 7.86 9.78 10.90
N ARG A 64 6.69 9.69 11.55
CA ARG A 64 6.18 8.40 12.09
C ARG A 64 6.01 7.35 10.99
N ALA A 65 5.41 7.73 9.85
CA ALA A 65 5.25 6.82 8.71
C ALA A 65 6.61 6.32 8.17
N GLU A 66 7.63 7.18 8.07
CA GLU A 66 8.98 6.81 7.65
C GLU A 66 9.63 5.81 8.64
N GLU A 67 9.45 6.03 9.95
CA GLU A 67 9.91 5.11 10.99
C GLU A 67 9.22 3.75 10.90
N GLU A 68 7.89 3.73 10.68
CA GLU A 68 7.12 2.49 10.50
C GLU A 68 7.53 1.72 9.24
N VAL A 69 7.72 2.42 8.11
CA VAL A 69 8.23 1.81 6.88
C VAL A 69 9.62 1.21 7.10
N THR A 70 10.48 1.91 7.82
CA THR A 70 11.83 1.42 8.14
C THR A 70 11.78 0.16 9.02
N LYS A 71 10.92 0.15 10.04
CA LYS A 71 10.69 -1.02 10.90
C LYS A 71 10.11 -2.18 10.08
N ALA A 72 9.09 -1.93 9.25
CA ALA A 72 8.48 -2.95 8.42
C ALA A 72 9.49 -3.58 7.44
N ARG A 73 10.38 -2.78 6.84
CA ARG A 73 11.45 -3.29 5.96
C ARG A 73 12.47 -4.13 6.73
N LYS A 74 12.85 -3.71 7.95
CA LYS A 74 13.85 -4.39 8.77
C LYS A 74 13.35 -5.73 9.30
N PHE A 75 12.08 -5.79 9.72
CA PHE A 75 11.48 -6.95 10.39
C PHE A 75 10.44 -7.68 9.52
N GLY A 76 10.24 -7.25 8.27
CA GLY A 76 9.21 -7.83 7.40
C GLY A 76 9.39 -9.32 7.09
N ILE A 77 10.60 -9.86 7.24
CA ILE A 77 10.90 -11.28 7.05
C ILE A 77 10.94 -12.09 8.36
N GLU A 78 10.75 -11.43 9.53
CA GLU A 78 10.89 -12.08 10.84
C GLU A 78 9.95 -13.29 10.98
N GLY A 79 8.65 -13.10 10.77
CA GLY A 79 7.68 -14.18 10.86
C GLY A 79 7.91 -15.32 9.84
N PHE A 80 8.46 -14.99 8.66
CA PHE A 80 8.86 -16.01 7.70
C PHE A 80 10.07 -16.80 8.23
N ALA A 81 11.10 -16.11 8.72
CA ALA A 81 12.28 -16.75 9.30
C ALA A 81 11.91 -17.67 10.49
N GLU A 82 11.08 -17.18 11.41
CA GLU A 82 10.58 -17.98 12.53
C GLU A 82 9.84 -19.24 12.06
N SER A 83 9.04 -19.16 10.99
CA SER A 83 8.31 -20.31 10.46
C SER A 83 9.20 -21.39 9.84
N LEU A 84 10.46 -21.05 9.50
CA LEU A 84 11.45 -21.97 8.95
C LEU A 84 12.31 -22.65 10.03
N LEU A 85 12.41 -22.11 11.25
CA LEU A 85 13.22 -22.72 12.31
C LEU A 85 12.86 -24.19 12.60
N PRO A 86 11.59 -24.58 12.71
CA PRO A 86 11.24 -26.00 12.91
C PRO A 86 11.70 -26.92 11.78
N VAL A 87 11.83 -26.38 10.55
CA VAL A 87 12.35 -27.15 9.41
C VAL A 87 13.84 -27.39 9.58
N CYS A 88 14.59 -26.38 10.02
CA CYS A 88 16.01 -26.52 10.34
C CYS A 88 16.22 -27.52 11.48
N ASP A 89 15.46 -27.42 12.56
CA ASP A 89 15.51 -28.34 13.70
C ASP A 89 15.24 -29.80 13.27
N SER A 90 14.28 -30.02 12.38
CA SER A 90 13.96 -31.35 11.85
C SER A 90 15.09 -31.92 10.98
N LEU A 91 15.76 -31.08 10.18
CA LEU A 91 16.91 -31.48 9.39
C LEU A 91 18.12 -31.80 10.28
N ASP A 92 18.39 -30.96 11.30
CA ASP A 92 19.48 -31.21 12.25
C ASP A 92 19.25 -32.52 13.03
N ALA A 93 18.02 -32.77 13.47
CA ALA A 93 17.66 -34.04 14.09
C ALA A 93 17.87 -35.23 13.16
N ALA A 94 17.49 -35.11 11.88
CA ALA A 94 17.68 -36.18 10.89
C ALA A 94 19.17 -36.46 10.64
N LEU A 95 20.00 -35.44 10.59
CA LEU A 95 21.45 -35.57 10.41
C LEU A 95 22.16 -36.18 11.65
N ALA A 96 21.59 -36.03 12.83
CA ALA A 96 22.15 -36.61 14.07
C ALA A 96 21.91 -38.14 14.17
N ILE A 97 21.01 -38.72 13.39
CA ILE A 97 20.73 -40.15 13.40
C ILE A 97 21.86 -40.92 12.70
N GLN A 98 22.60 -41.70 13.46
CA GLN A 98 23.58 -42.62 12.91
C GLN A 98 22.92 -43.97 12.52
N ASN A 99 23.24 -44.50 11.38
CA ASN A 99 22.72 -45.79 10.85
C ASN A 99 21.21 -45.79 10.53
N ALA A 100 20.65 -44.67 10.10
CA ALA A 100 19.30 -44.64 9.60
C ALA A 100 19.12 -45.52 8.34
N THR A 101 18.01 -46.22 8.27
CA THR A 101 17.66 -46.99 7.04
C THR A 101 17.22 -46.02 5.94
N ALA A 102 17.31 -46.43 4.68
CA ALA A 102 16.85 -45.64 3.54
C ALA A 102 15.36 -45.23 3.66
N GLU A 103 14.55 -46.11 4.25
CA GLU A 103 13.13 -45.88 4.49
C GLU A 103 12.87 -44.78 5.55
N GLN A 104 13.61 -44.82 6.66
CA GLN A 104 13.57 -43.80 7.70
C GLN A 104 14.02 -42.43 7.19
N LEU A 105 15.09 -42.40 6.37
CA LEU A 105 15.56 -41.14 5.74
C LEU A 105 14.52 -40.56 4.78
N ARG A 106 13.86 -41.42 4.02
CA ARG A 106 12.78 -41.00 3.11
C ARG A 106 11.59 -40.44 3.88
N GLU A 107 11.11 -41.15 4.91
CA GLU A 107 9.99 -40.72 5.74
C GLU A 107 10.30 -39.39 6.44
N GLY A 108 11.49 -39.23 7.01
CA GLY A 108 11.97 -38.01 7.61
C GLY A 108 12.02 -36.83 6.61
N SER A 109 12.52 -37.10 5.40
CA SER A 109 12.56 -36.09 4.34
C SER A 109 11.17 -35.67 3.87
N GLU A 110 10.23 -36.59 3.75
CA GLU A 110 8.84 -36.34 3.40
C GLU A 110 8.15 -35.52 4.52
N ALA A 111 8.41 -35.82 5.79
CA ALA A 111 7.90 -35.07 6.92
C ALA A 111 8.44 -33.63 6.93
N THR A 112 9.73 -33.44 6.73
CA THR A 112 10.38 -32.15 6.66
C THR A 112 9.88 -31.33 5.47
N LEU A 113 9.67 -31.97 4.31
CA LEU A 113 9.08 -31.30 3.15
C LEU A 113 7.65 -30.80 3.45
N ARG A 114 6.84 -31.61 4.13
CA ARG A 114 5.50 -31.19 4.56
C ARG A 114 5.54 -29.97 5.49
N GLN A 115 6.46 -29.95 6.46
CA GLN A 115 6.65 -28.79 7.35
C GLN A 115 7.06 -27.54 6.57
N LEU A 116 8.00 -27.68 5.63
CA LEU A 116 8.42 -26.57 4.76
C LEU A 116 7.26 -26.01 3.95
N LEU A 117 6.46 -26.88 3.32
CA LEU A 117 5.31 -26.45 2.54
C LEU A 117 4.26 -25.74 3.40
N GLN A 118 4.02 -26.21 4.64
CA GLN A 118 3.14 -25.53 5.60
C GLN A 118 3.69 -24.16 6.02
N ALA A 119 5.01 -24.05 6.26
CA ALA A 119 5.65 -22.78 6.57
C ALA A 119 5.49 -21.76 5.42
N LEU A 120 5.68 -22.22 4.18
CA LEU A 120 5.46 -21.41 2.98
C LEU A 120 3.99 -20.94 2.87
N GLU A 121 3.04 -21.85 3.06
CA GLU A 121 1.60 -21.56 2.96
C GLU A 121 1.14 -20.54 4.02
N ARG A 122 1.60 -20.67 5.28
CA ARG A 122 1.35 -19.69 6.34
C ARG A 122 1.79 -18.28 5.94
N ASN A 123 2.88 -18.20 5.18
CA ASN A 123 3.43 -16.95 4.67
C ASN A 123 2.89 -16.57 3.27
N LYS A 124 1.74 -17.16 2.88
CA LYS A 124 1.07 -16.87 1.60
C LYS A 124 1.90 -17.23 0.36
N VAL A 125 2.84 -18.14 0.51
CA VAL A 125 3.57 -18.75 -0.61
C VAL A 125 2.89 -20.05 -0.98
N VAL A 126 2.29 -20.09 -2.16
CA VAL A 126 1.49 -21.23 -2.65
C VAL A 126 2.22 -21.91 -3.79
N VAL A 127 2.19 -23.24 -3.79
CA VAL A 127 2.79 -24.07 -4.85
C VAL A 127 1.91 -24.05 -6.10
N VAL A 128 2.51 -23.84 -7.26
CA VAL A 128 1.89 -24.02 -8.58
C VAL A 128 2.35 -25.36 -9.13
N ASN A 129 1.45 -26.32 -9.15
CA ASN A 129 1.71 -27.69 -9.63
C ASN A 129 0.48 -28.17 -10.41
N PRO A 130 0.31 -27.69 -11.69
CA PRO A 130 -0.83 -28.08 -12.50
C PRO A 130 -0.87 -29.59 -12.71
N ALA A 131 -2.05 -30.16 -12.73
CA ALA A 131 -2.26 -31.56 -13.06
C ALA A 131 -2.06 -31.82 -14.56
N ALA A 132 -1.71 -33.07 -14.91
CA ALA A 132 -1.70 -33.48 -16.30
C ALA A 132 -3.11 -33.32 -16.92
N GLY A 133 -3.22 -32.70 -18.10
CA GLY A 133 -4.48 -32.34 -18.76
C GLY A 133 -5.03 -30.94 -18.37
N GLU A 134 -4.46 -30.29 -17.37
CA GLU A 134 -4.85 -28.91 -17.02
C GLU A 134 -4.43 -27.93 -18.13
N LYS A 135 -5.24 -26.92 -18.39
CA LYS A 135 -4.98 -25.93 -19.42
C LYS A 135 -3.74 -25.11 -19.08
N PHE A 136 -2.87 -24.90 -20.05
CA PHE A 136 -1.70 -24.06 -19.91
C PHE A 136 -2.09 -22.60 -19.64
N ASP A 137 -1.53 -22.02 -18.56
CA ASP A 137 -1.70 -20.61 -18.20
C ASP A 137 -0.34 -19.89 -18.32
N PRO A 138 -0.19 -18.98 -19.30
CA PRO A 138 1.08 -18.25 -19.49
C PRO A 138 1.49 -17.37 -18.30
N HIS A 139 0.54 -16.99 -17.42
CA HIS A 139 0.84 -16.19 -16.25
C HIS A 139 1.49 -17.00 -15.11
N ARG A 140 1.23 -18.30 -15.05
CA ARG A 140 1.67 -19.19 -13.96
C ARG A 140 2.62 -20.30 -14.41
N HIS A 141 2.62 -20.61 -15.70
CA HIS A 141 3.37 -21.70 -16.29
C HIS A 141 4.33 -21.19 -17.36
N GLN A 142 5.46 -21.86 -17.48
CA GLN A 142 6.42 -21.67 -18.56
C GLN A 142 6.57 -22.98 -19.33
N ALA A 143 6.11 -23.00 -20.58
CA ALA A 143 6.29 -24.15 -21.45
C ALA A 143 7.73 -24.23 -21.93
N ILE A 144 8.40 -25.36 -21.68
CA ILE A 144 9.78 -25.64 -22.13
C ILE A 144 9.77 -26.32 -23.50
N SER A 145 8.83 -27.23 -23.70
CA SER A 145 8.69 -27.96 -24.96
C SER A 145 7.27 -28.43 -25.20
N MET A 146 6.93 -28.61 -26.46
CA MET A 146 5.72 -29.29 -26.92
C MET A 146 6.05 -30.77 -27.16
N VAL A 147 5.20 -31.65 -26.66
CA VAL A 147 5.35 -33.10 -26.81
C VAL A 147 4.08 -33.71 -27.38
N PRO A 148 4.19 -34.75 -28.22
CA PRO A 148 3.02 -35.52 -28.64
C PRO A 148 2.37 -36.17 -27.43
N ALA A 149 1.07 -35.97 -27.24
CA ALA A 149 0.33 -36.58 -26.14
C ALA A 149 -1.12 -36.85 -26.56
N GLN A 150 -1.75 -37.86 -25.94
CA GLN A 150 -3.16 -38.20 -26.17
C GLN A 150 -4.07 -37.35 -25.28
N GLN A 151 -3.95 -36.02 -25.41
CA GLN A 151 -4.74 -35.06 -24.68
C GLN A 151 -4.95 -33.76 -25.50
N GLU A 152 -5.80 -32.88 -25.04
CA GLU A 152 -6.12 -31.64 -25.73
C GLU A 152 -4.86 -30.77 -25.92
N ALA A 153 -4.74 -30.14 -27.08
CA ALA A 153 -3.65 -29.24 -27.40
C ALA A 153 -3.56 -28.09 -26.37
N ASN A 154 -2.36 -27.61 -26.09
CA ASN A 154 -2.09 -26.56 -25.09
C ASN A 154 -2.51 -26.93 -23.65
N THR A 155 -2.56 -28.21 -23.30
CA THR A 155 -2.68 -28.69 -21.92
C THR A 155 -1.34 -29.14 -21.38
N VAL A 156 -1.18 -29.08 -20.06
CA VAL A 156 0.04 -29.53 -19.37
C VAL A 156 0.15 -31.04 -19.45
N VAL A 157 1.28 -31.54 -19.94
CA VAL A 157 1.57 -32.97 -19.96
C VAL A 157 2.34 -33.39 -18.71
N THR A 158 3.42 -32.67 -18.38
CA THR A 158 4.26 -33.01 -17.23
C THR A 158 4.79 -31.70 -16.62
N VAL A 159 4.87 -31.68 -15.30
CA VAL A 159 5.54 -30.61 -14.54
C VAL A 159 6.97 -31.01 -14.28
N LEU A 160 7.91 -30.32 -14.90
CA LEU A 160 9.35 -30.56 -14.71
C LEU A 160 9.85 -29.88 -13.42
N GLN A 161 9.28 -28.71 -13.09
CA GLN A 161 9.61 -27.99 -11.87
C GLN A 161 8.37 -27.24 -11.37
N LYS A 162 8.04 -27.42 -10.10
CA LYS A 162 6.93 -26.70 -9.45
C LYS A 162 7.18 -25.20 -9.43
N GLY A 163 6.15 -24.41 -9.68
CA GLY A 163 6.13 -22.96 -9.51
C GLY A 163 5.75 -22.55 -8.10
N TYR A 164 5.89 -21.24 -7.82
CA TYR A 164 5.49 -20.64 -6.54
C TYR A 164 4.92 -19.24 -6.77
N LEU A 165 3.86 -18.93 -6.03
CA LEU A 165 3.23 -17.61 -5.95
C LEU A 165 3.40 -17.09 -4.52
N ILE A 166 3.55 -15.79 -4.37
CA ILE A 166 3.38 -15.10 -3.09
C ILE A 166 2.22 -14.11 -3.24
N PHE A 167 1.15 -14.30 -2.47
CA PHE A 167 -0.13 -13.65 -2.72
C PHE A 167 -0.58 -13.85 -4.18
N ASP A 168 -0.63 -12.77 -4.96
CA ASP A 168 -1.00 -12.72 -6.38
C ASP A 168 0.22 -12.64 -7.33
N ARG A 169 1.44 -12.48 -6.76
CA ARG A 169 2.67 -12.32 -7.54
C ARG A 169 3.37 -13.66 -7.77
N VAL A 170 3.71 -13.93 -9.03
CA VAL A 170 4.53 -15.10 -9.39
C VAL A 170 5.98 -14.89 -8.93
N LEU A 171 6.46 -15.76 -8.04
CA LEU A 171 7.87 -15.83 -7.66
C LEU A 171 8.68 -16.64 -8.69
N ARG A 172 8.10 -17.74 -9.15
CA ARG A 172 8.65 -18.59 -10.18
C ARG A 172 7.51 -19.33 -10.87
N PRO A 173 7.39 -19.28 -12.20
CA PRO A 173 6.40 -20.08 -12.93
C PRO A 173 6.73 -21.58 -12.82
N ALA A 174 5.72 -22.42 -12.94
CA ALA A 174 5.96 -23.87 -13.08
C ALA A 174 6.52 -24.17 -14.48
N LEU A 175 7.63 -24.89 -14.54
CA LEU A 175 8.17 -25.37 -15.81
C LEU A 175 7.42 -26.63 -16.24
N VAL A 176 6.80 -26.57 -17.39
CA VAL A 176 5.92 -27.63 -17.88
C VAL A 176 6.24 -28.02 -19.33
N THR A 177 5.90 -29.26 -19.69
CA THR A 177 5.73 -29.65 -21.10
C THR A 177 4.25 -29.58 -21.44
N VAL A 178 3.92 -29.16 -22.66
CA VAL A 178 2.54 -29.01 -23.15
C VAL A 178 2.27 -29.92 -24.32
N ALA A 179 1.00 -30.32 -24.50
CA ALA A 179 0.59 -31.13 -25.63
C ALA A 179 0.67 -30.34 -26.94
N ALA A 180 1.33 -30.92 -27.93
CA ALA A 180 1.39 -30.37 -29.28
C ALA A 180 0.00 -30.44 -29.93
N PRO A 181 -0.35 -29.50 -30.83
CA PRO A 181 -1.52 -29.63 -31.69
C PRO A 181 -1.36 -30.88 -32.56
N GLN A 182 -2.45 -31.65 -32.68
CA GLN A 182 -2.52 -32.84 -33.56
C GLN A 182 -2.77 -32.39 -34.99
#